data_49b71ee999091c14f9b89e5fa9aa15f3
#
_entry.id   49b71ee999091c14f9b89e5fa9aa15f3
#
_cell.length_a   1.000
_cell.length_b   1.000
_cell.length_c   1.000
_cell.angle_alpha   90.00
_cell.angle_beta   90.00
_cell.angle_gamma   90.00
#
_symmetry.space_group_name_H-M   'P 1'
#
loop_
_entity.id
_entity.type
_entity.pdbx_description
1 polymer ?
#
loop_
_entity_poly.entity_id
_entity_poly.type
_entity_poly.pdbx_seq_one_letter_code
_entity_poly.pdbx_strand_id
1 'polypeptide(L)'
;MKSSVENLDPTKVKLTVEVPFEEFKPAIDAAAKEIGKQVNIPGFRRGHIPARVIEAQFGRGVIVEEAVNGSLDRYYGAAVEENSLHPMSRPEVDVTAVPAEKGSTEDLVFTVTVEVRPEIAIPEPSSFTIAVDPAEVTEDDVEERLTALRERFGTLKAVERAARDGDYVTVDMVAKIDDEEVDSVSGVSYKIGSGTMVDGIDGALIGLKAGESEKFTTELAGGEHEGEEAEVTVVAHEVKESELPEADDDFAQLASEFDTIDELREDLRGEAAKAKASAQVYAARDLLSEKLREAVDFPLPEGALEEEVVRHLEMEGKELGDEHEPEARAESERLMRDQLLLDVLVEGFAIDIEQNELFSFMVQQAQAYGMDPNEFIQAAAKANQVSSFAAELARGKALIAYLRLVNVVDSNGEAVDVAAVVGEAPEGQPTPAFGEKVSAFGEKASKAAEPFDPASAKIDDVLAYVATADDAEKARIIEAEKAGKARKTLLEKLEG
;
A
#
# COMPACT_ATOMS: atom_id res chain seq x y z
N MET A 1 -7.31 14.70 -30.51
CA MET A 1 -6.57 13.42 -30.46
C MET A 1 -7.58 12.29 -30.66
N LYS A 2 -7.18 11.17 -31.26
CA LYS A 2 -7.96 9.93 -31.33
C LYS A 2 -7.07 8.81 -30.84
N SER A 3 -7.62 7.88 -30.07
CA SER A 3 -6.92 6.69 -29.61
C SER A 3 -7.70 5.43 -29.96
N SER A 4 -7.00 4.33 -30.18
CA SER A 4 -7.58 3.01 -30.37
C SER A 4 -6.70 1.95 -29.72
N VAL A 5 -7.32 0.96 -29.08
CA VAL A 5 -6.66 -0.11 -28.37
C VAL A 5 -6.87 -1.43 -29.10
N GLU A 6 -5.80 -2.17 -29.28
CA GLU A 6 -5.78 -3.53 -29.79
C GLU A 6 -5.20 -4.45 -28.69
N ASN A 7 -5.97 -5.45 -28.26
CA ASN A 7 -5.49 -6.44 -27.31
C ASN A 7 -4.58 -7.44 -28.03
N LEU A 8 -3.32 -7.51 -27.64
CA LEU A 8 -2.37 -8.48 -28.16
C LEU A 8 -2.45 -9.80 -27.37
N ASP A 9 -2.59 -9.69 -26.04
CA ASP A 9 -2.86 -10.78 -25.13
C ASP A 9 -3.60 -10.26 -23.86
N PRO A 10 -3.97 -11.10 -22.89
CA PRO A 10 -4.72 -10.65 -21.71
C PRO A 10 -4.02 -9.62 -20.85
N THR A 11 -2.71 -9.49 -20.94
CA THR A 11 -1.88 -8.55 -20.15
C THR A 11 -1.15 -7.54 -21.01
N LYS A 12 -1.34 -7.54 -22.37
CA LYS A 12 -0.57 -6.69 -23.26
C LYS A 12 -1.46 -6.04 -24.33
N VAL A 13 -1.36 -4.74 -24.45
CA VAL A 13 -2.13 -3.97 -25.42
C VAL A 13 -1.23 -3.16 -26.32
N LYS A 14 -1.72 -2.89 -27.55
CA LYS A 14 -1.16 -1.94 -28.47
C LYS A 14 -2.12 -0.76 -28.60
N LEU A 15 -1.68 0.38 -28.16
CA LEU A 15 -2.40 1.63 -28.22
C LEU A 15 -1.93 2.41 -29.47
N THR A 16 -2.82 2.77 -30.36
CA THR A 16 -2.52 3.66 -31.50
C THR A 16 -3.10 5.03 -31.24
N VAL A 17 -2.26 6.05 -31.26
CA VAL A 17 -2.62 7.44 -30.99
C VAL A 17 -2.40 8.29 -32.23
N GLU A 18 -3.47 8.96 -32.66
CA GLU A 18 -3.46 9.92 -33.77
C GLU A 18 -3.71 11.33 -33.26
N VAL A 19 -2.72 12.21 -33.37
CA VAL A 19 -2.80 13.60 -32.92
C VAL A 19 -2.89 14.50 -34.15
N PRO A 20 -4.05 15.17 -34.38
CA PRO A 20 -4.21 16.07 -35.50
C PRO A 20 -3.13 17.15 -35.52
N PHE A 21 -2.65 17.53 -36.72
CA PHE A 21 -1.59 18.52 -36.86
C PHE A 21 -1.86 19.82 -36.07
N GLU A 22 -3.12 20.30 -36.09
CA GLU A 22 -3.49 21.54 -35.37
C GLU A 22 -3.31 21.43 -33.87
N GLU A 23 -3.49 20.23 -33.28
CA GLU A 23 -3.24 19.95 -31.86
C GLU A 23 -1.75 19.75 -31.55
N PHE A 24 -0.96 19.23 -32.52
CA PHE A 24 0.48 19.02 -32.40
C PHE A 24 1.31 20.27 -32.66
N LYS A 25 0.81 21.19 -33.45
CA LYS A 25 1.50 22.43 -33.86
C LYS A 25 2.00 23.28 -32.67
N PRO A 26 1.27 23.46 -31.55
CA PRO A 26 1.80 24.17 -30.40
C PRO A 26 3.05 23.51 -29.79
N ALA A 27 3.18 22.19 -29.87
CA ALA A 27 4.39 21.48 -29.41
C ALA A 27 5.57 21.76 -30.36
N ILE A 28 5.37 21.79 -31.65
CA ILE A 28 6.40 22.18 -32.65
C ILE A 28 6.88 23.62 -32.38
N ASP A 29 5.96 24.55 -32.12
CA ASP A 29 6.30 25.95 -31.81
C ASP A 29 7.06 26.08 -30.48
N ALA A 30 6.73 25.24 -29.48
CA ALA A 30 7.43 25.19 -28.21
C ALA A 30 8.84 24.60 -28.37
N ALA A 31 9.00 23.50 -29.08
CA ALA A 31 10.28 22.85 -29.36
C ALA A 31 11.25 23.79 -30.12
N ALA A 32 10.73 24.53 -31.12
CA ALA A 32 11.52 25.53 -31.80
C ALA A 32 12.05 26.63 -30.87
N LYS A 33 11.24 27.05 -29.88
CA LYS A 33 11.68 28.03 -28.87
C LYS A 33 12.72 27.44 -27.91
N GLU A 34 12.58 26.17 -27.53
CA GLU A 34 13.52 25.50 -26.64
C GLU A 34 14.87 25.32 -27.31
N ILE A 35 14.90 24.81 -28.54
CA ILE A 35 16.14 24.75 -29.35
C ILE A 35 16.76 26.14 -29.45
N GLY A 36 15.95 27.20 -29.68
CA GLY A 36 16.42 28.57 -29.75
C GLY A 36 17.07 29.12 -28.48
N LYS A 37 16.79 28.53 -27.31
CA LYS A 37 17.47 28.85 -26.04
C LYS A 37 18.83 28.15 -25.92
N GLN A 38 18.97 26.98 -26.52
CA GLN A 38 20.20 26.18 -26.43
C GLN A 38 21.24 26.57 -27.46
N VAL A 39 20.82 27.02 -28.66
CA VAL A 39 21.72 27.33 -29.78
C VAL A 39 22.14 28.80 -29.83
N ASN A 40 23.33 29.04 -30.39
CA ASN A 40 23.85 30.39 -30.64
C ASN A 40 23.93 30.63 -32.16
N ILE A 41 23.06 31.49 -32.68
CA ILE A 41 23.06 31.86 -34.13
C ILE A 41 23.52 33.30 -34.28
N PRO A 42 24.58 33.56 -35.12
CA PRO A 42 25.07 34.90 -35.33
C PRO A 42 23.95 35.86 -35.79
N GLY A 43 23.85 37.02 -35.17
CA GLY A 43 22.83 38.03 -35.46
C GLY A 43 21.55 37.92 -34.62
N PHE A 44 21.37 36.89 -33.80
CA PHE A 44 20.22 36.72 -32.92
C PHE A 44 20.64 36.56 -31.43
N ARG A 45 19.82 37.10 -30.55
CA ARG A 45 20.00 36.87 -29.10
C ARG A 45 19.42 35.51 -28.75
N ARG A 46 20.14 34.74 -27.88
CA ARG A 46 19.67 33.46 -27.32
C ARG A 46 18.24 33.55 -26.82
N GLY A 47 17.39 32.60 -27.16
CA GLY A 47 15.97 32.55 -26.77
C GLY A 47 15.05 33.50 -27.53
N HIS A 48 15.58 34.30 -28.51
CA HIS A 48 14.82 35.22 -29.32
C HIS A 48 15.06 34.96 -30.83
N ILE A 49 15.35 33.73 -31.18
CA ILE A 49 15.58 33.30 -32.57
C ILE A 49 14.23 32.89 -33.14
N PRO A 50 13.78 33.48 -34.30
CA PRO A 50 12.56 33.09 -34.94
C PRO A 50 12.58 31.62 -35.39
N ALA A 51 11.49 30.87 -35.22
CA ALA A 51 11.37 29.44 -35.55
C ALA A 51 11.82 29.15 -37.00
N ARG A 52 11.51 30.05 -37.97
CA ARG A 52 11.95 29.92 -39.38
C ARG A 52 13.47 29.91 -39.58
N VAL A 53 14.20 30.58 -38.69
CA VAL A 53 15.69 30.63 -38.74
C VAL A 53 16.24 29.33 -38.20
N ILE A 54 15.64 28.81 -37.12
CA ILE A 54 15.99 27.50 -36.55
C ILE A 54 15.69 26.38 -37.55
N GLU A 55 14.51 26.40 -38.16
CA GLU A 55 14.13 25.45 -39.24
C GLU A 55 15.08 25.49 -40.44
N ALA A 56 15.51 26.69 -40.84
CA ALA A 56 16.44 26.85 -41.97
C ALA A 56 17.84 26.33 -41.69
N GLN A 57 18.26 26.34 -40.41
CA GLN A 57 19.62 25.97 -40.00
C GLN A 57 19.76 24.51 -39.55
N PHE A 58 18.75 23.98 -38.89
CA PHE A 58 18.76 22.62 -38.31
C PHE A 58 17.85 21.65 -39.04
N GLY A 59 16.96 22.16 -39.87
CA GLY A 59 15.92 21.38 -40.54
C GLY A 59 14.66 21.24 -39.67
N ARG A 60 13.53 21.02 -40.34
CA ARG A 60 12.25 20.81 -39.65
C ARG A 60 12.21 19.50 -38.85
N GLY A 61 12.90 18.45 -39.32
CA GLY A 61 12.96 17.14 -38.68
C GLY A 61 13.44 17.23 -37.24
N VAL A 62 14.50 17.99 -36.94
CA VAL A 62 15.04 18.17 -35.58
C VAL A 62 14.03 18.86 -34.66
N ILE A 63 13.28 19.86 -35.21
CA ILE A 63 12.25 20.55 -34.40
C ILE A 63 11.07 19.61 -34.11
N VAL A 64 10.68 18.79 -35.08
CA VAL A 64 9.60 17.83 -34.93
C VAL A 64 10.00 16.71 -33.97
N GLU A 65 11.22 16.19 -34.04
CA GLU A 65 11.76 15.20 -33.13
C GLU A 65 11.72 15.71 -31.67
N GLU A 66 12.21 16.93 -31.43
CA GLU A 66 12.15 17.57 -30.12
C GLU A 66 10.70 17.77 -29.65
N ALA A 67 9.79 18.16 -30.59
CA ALA A 67 8.37 18.33 -30.27
C ALA A 67 7.70 17.00 -29.88
N VAL A 68 8.03 15.92 -30.60
CA VAL A 68 7.56 14.56 -30.30
C VAL A 68 8.05 14.16 -28.91
N ASN A 69 9.35 14.20 -28.64
CA ASN A 69 9.94 13.80 -27.38
C ASN A 69 9.35 14.60 -26.19
N GLY A 70 9.15 15.90 -26.36
CA GLY A 70 8.59 16.76 -25.31
C GLY A 70 7.07 16.67 -25.12
N SER A 71 6.34 15.90 -25.96
CA SER A 71 4.88 15.80 -25.88
C SER A 71 4.32 14.39 -25.84
N LEU A 72 5.14 13.37 -26.08
CA LEU A 72 4.73 11.95 -26.05
C LEU A 72 4.05 11.57 -24.74
N ASP A 73 4.68 11.86 -23.61
CA ASP A 73 4.15 11.51 -22.28
C ASP A 73 2.75 12.08 -22.05
N ARG A 74 2.52 13.33 -22.51
CA ARG A 74 1.21 13.97 -22.37
C ARG A 74 0.14 13.28 -23.23
N TYR A 75 0.46 12.94 -24.49
CA TYR A 75 -0.50 12.29 -25.38
C TYR A 75 -0.72 10.83 -24.97
N TYR A 76 0.33 10.14 -24.54
CA TYR A 76 0.22 8.79 -23.98
C TYR A 76 -0.65 8.77 -22.71
N GLY A 77 -0.36 9.64 -21.75
CA GLY A 77 -1.15 9.73 -20.52
C GLY A 77 -2.63 10.01 -20.78
N ALA A 78 -2.94 10.95 -21.69
CA ALA A 78 -4.31 11.25 -22.08
C ALA A 78 -4.99 10.05 -22.78
N ALA A 79 -4.27 9.29 -23.59
CA ALA A 79 -4.80 8.10 -24.27
C ALA A 79 -5.01 6.93 -23.29
N VAL A 80 -4.12 6.76 -22.30
CA VAL A 80 -4.28 5.81 -21.19
C VAL A 80 -5.53 6.13 -20.37
N GLU A 81 -5.73 7.40 -20.02
CA GLU A 81 -6.90 7.86 -19.28
C GLU A 81 -8.20 7.69 -20.08
N GLU A 82 -8.21 8.07 -21.38
CA GLU A 82 -9.37 7.93 -22.28
C GLU A 82 -9.83 6.47 -22.39
N ASN A 83 -8.89 5.53 -22.45
CA ASN A 83 -9.16 4.10 -22.56
C ASN A 83 -9.17 3.37 -21.22
N SER A 84 -9.01 4.10 -20.11
CA SER A 84 -8.99 3.56 -18.73
C SER A 84 -8.03 2.38 -18.56
N LEU A 85 -6.86 2.47 -19.18
CA LEU A 85 -5.81 1.47 -19.08
C LEU A 85 -5.04 1.64 -17.75
N HIS A 86 -4.53 0.52 -17.23
CA HIS A 86 -3.65 0.50 -16.05
C HIS A 86 -2.28 -0.07 -16.46
N PRO A 87 -1.35 0.77 -16.99
CA PRO A 87 -0.01 0.32 -17.37
C PRO A 87 0.76 -0.24 -16.18
N MET A 88 1.44 -1.36 -16.40
CA MET A 88 2.22 -2.06 -15.38
C MET A 88 3.71 -2.15 -15.71
N SER A 89 4.09 -1.91 -16.96
CA SER A 89 5.47 -1.88 -17.42
C SER A 89 5.79 -0.59 -18.15
N ARG A 90 7.06 -0.38 -18.48
CA ARG A 90 7.48 0.75 -19.32
C ARG A 90 6.91 0.58 -20.73
N PRO A 91 6.33 1.66 -21.31
CA PRO A 91 5.77 1.60 -22.65
C PRO A 91 6.88 1.52 -23.73
N GLU A 92 6.69 0.64 -24.70
CA GLU A 92 7.47 0.63 -25.95
C GLU A 92 6.78 1.52 -26.96
N VAL A 93 7.42 2.62 -27.37
CA VAL A 93 6.84 3.62 -28.28
C VAL A 93 7.47 3.53 -29.65
N ASP A 94 6.63 3.44 -30.69
CA ASP A 94 7.04 3.51 -32.09
C ASP A 94 6.28 4.63 -32.81
N VAL A 95 7.02 5.60 -33.36
CA VAL A 95 6.46 6.76 -34.06
C VAL A 95 6.36 6.44 -35.55
N THR A 96 5.12 6.30 -36.06
CA THR A 96 4.85 5.84 -37.42
C THR A 96 4.68 6.97 -38.42
N ALA A 97 4.17 8.13 -37.99
CA ALA A 97 4.01 9.30 -38.88
C ALA A 97 4.25 10.61 -38.12
N VAL A 98 4.97 11.54 -38.76
CA VAL A 98 5.27 12.87 -38.23
C VAL A 98 5.29 13.92 -39.35
N PRO A 99 4.92 15.19 -39.11
CA PRO A 99 4.97 16.28 -40.10
C PRO A 99 6.41 16.80 -40.28
N ALA A 100 7.35 15.92 -40.65
CA ALA A 100 8.78 16.23 -40.69
C ALA A 100 9.18 17.08 -41.93
N GLU A 101 8.40 17.02 -43.01
CA GLU A 101 8.71 17.77 -44.21
C GLU A 101 8.24 19.23 -44.14
N LYS A 102 8.96 20.12 -44.83
CA LYS A 102 8.62 21.55 -44.85
C LYS A 102 7.24 21.79 -45.44
N GLY A 103 6.32 22.34 -44.66
CA GLY A 103 4.95 22.63 -45.04
C GLY A 103 4.00 21.42 -44.94
N SER A 104 4.47 20.29 -44.44
CA SER A 104 3.61 19.16 -44.09
C SER A 104 2.64 19.54 -42.97
N THR A 105 1.40 19.10 -43.13
CA THR A 105 0.32 19.16 -42.15
C THR A 105 -0.16 17.74 -41.79
N GLU A 106 0.71 16.77 -41.95
CA GLU A 106 0.48 15.38 -41.56
C GLU A 106 0.30 15.28 -40.06
N ASP A 107 -0.59 14.40 -39.63
CA ASP A 107 -0.85 14.16 -38.23
C ASP A 107 0.33 13.40 -37.58
N LEU A 108 0.54 13.59 -36.26
CA LEU A 108 1.43 12.75 -35.51
C LEU A 108 0.72 11.44 -35.19
N VAL A 109 1.30 10.31 -35.63
CA VAL A 109 0.80 8.98 -35.31
C VAL A 109 1.91 8.17 -34.65
N PHE A 110 1.60 7.62 -33.54
CA PHE A 110 2.50 6.70 -32.80
C PHE A 110 1.74 5.53 -32.24
N THR A 111 2.42 4.42 -32.03
CA THR A 111 1.90 3.24 -31.37
C THR A 111 2.68 3.00 -30.10
N VAL A 112 1.97 2.55 -29.07
CA VAL A 112 2.56 2.20 -27.77
C VAL A 112 2.15 0.78 -27.45
N THR A 113 3.15 -0.09 -27.25
CA THR A 113 2.92 -1.41 -26.72
C THR A 113 3.25 -1.38 -25.24
N VAL A 114 2.32 -1.80 -24.42
CA VAL A 114 2.46 -1.73 -22.95
C VAL A 114 1.72 -2.90 -22.30
N GLU A 115 2.30 -3.40 -21.23
CA GLU A 115 1.62 -4.37 -20.37
C GLU A 115 0.65 -3.65 -19.45
N VAL A 116 -0.52 -4.26 -19.28
CA VAL A 116 -1.63 -3.72 -18.49
C VAL A 116 -2.13 -4.76 -17.50
N ARG A 117 -2.81 -4.27 -16.45
CA ARG A 117 -3.48 -5.16 -15.50
C ARG A 117 -4.48 -6.06 -16.21
N PRO A 118 -4.48 -7.39 -15.94
CA PRO A 118 -5.45 -8.32 -16.52
C PRO A 118 -6.86 -8.08 -16.00
N GLU A 119 -7.85 -8.66 -16.69
CA GLU A 119 -9.22 -8.72 -16.20
C GLU A 119 -9.32 -9.71 -15.05
N ILE A 120 -9.76 -9.25 -13.88
CA ILE A 120 -9.90 -10.07 -12.66
C ILE A 120 -11.36 -10.07 -12.23
N ALA A 121 -11.94 -11.26 -12.05
CA ALA A 121 -13.28 -11.40 -11.49
C ALA A 121 -13.19 -11.54 -9.96
N ILE A 122 -13.92 -10.70 -9.24
CA ILE A 122 -14.03 -10.79 -7.77
C ILE A 122 -14.99 -11.95 -7.45
N PRO A 123 -14.57 -12.99 -6.70
CA PRO A 123 -15.48 -14.08 -6.32
C PRO A 123 -16.64 -13.59 -5.45
N GLU A 124 -17.71 -14.37 -5.42
CA GLU A 124 -18.83 -14.12 -4.49
C GLU A 124 -18.37 -14.36 -3.04
N PRO A 125 -18.54 -13.38 -2.11
CA PRO A 125 -18.12 -13.56 -0.70
C PRO A 125 -18.79 -14.78 -0.03
N SER A 126 -20.01 -15.09 -0.40
CA SER A 126 -20.77 -16.25 0.10
C SER A 126 -20.15 -17.61 -0.28
N SER A 127 -19.22 -17.63 -1.25
CA SER A 127 -18.49 -18.86 -1.62
C SER A 127 -17.39 -19.22 -0.61
N PHE A 128 -17.02 -18.30 0.28
CA PHE A 128 -15.99 -18.51 1.28
C PHE A 128 -16.59 -18.74 2.67
N THR A 129 -16.01 -19.73 3.36
CA THR A 129 -16.14 -19.87 4.80
C THR A 129 -14.73 -19.88 5.38
N ILE A 130 -14.45 -18.93 6.25
CA ILE A 130 -13.17 -18.80 6.95
C ILE A 130 -13.35 -19.36 8.35
N ALA A 131 -12.56 -20.36 8.71
CA ALA A 131 -12.56 -20.95 10.05
C ALA A 131 -11.30 -20.48 10.78
N VAL A 132 -11.48 -19.94 11.98
CA VAL A 132 -10.42 -19.42 12.85
C VAL A 132 -10.53 -20.02 14.26
N ASP A 133 -9.48 -19.86 15.05
CA ASP A 133 -9.53 -20.28 16.44
C ASP A 133 -10.50 -19.43 17.26
N PRO A 134 -11.15 -20.00 18.30
CA PRO A 134 -12.05 -19.25 19.16
C PRO A 134 -11.30 -18.19 19.99
N ALA A 135 -11.92 -17.04 20.20
CA ALA A 135 -11.37 -15.95 21.00
C ALA A 135 -11.69 -16.12 22.50
N GLU A 136 -11.56 -17.35 23.02
CA GLU A 136 -11.82 -17.62 24.44
C GLU A 136 -10.73 -17.02 25.33
N VAL A 137 -11.15 -16.29 26.37
CA VAL A 137 -10.26 -15.75 27.39
C VAL A 137 -10.15 -16.74 28.54
N THR A 138 -8.91 -17.13 28.84
CA THR A 138 -8.60 -18.00 29.97
C THR A 138 -8.16 -17.19 31.20
N GLU A 139 -8.16 -17.79 32.36
CA GLU A 139 -7.60 -17.15 33.57
C GLU A 139 -6.09 -16.88 33.40
N ASP A 140 -5.38 -17.71 32.65
CA ASP A 140 -3.95 -17.51 32.39
C ASP A 140 -3.72 -16.22 31.59
N ASP A 141 -4.59 -15.86 30.62
CA ASP A 141 -4.51 -14.60 29.89
C ASP A 141 -4.66 -13.37 30.80
N VAL A 142 -5.53 -13.48 31.82
CA VAL A 142 -5.76 -12.41 32.79
C VAL A 142 -4.55 -12.30 33.73
N GLU A 143 -4.02 -13.43 34.21
CA GLU A 143 -2.84 -13.45 35.08
C GLU A 143 -1.58 -12.97 34.36
N GLU A 144 -1.41 -13.28 33.08
CA GLU A 144 -0.30 -12.77 32.26
C GLU A 144 -0.34 -11.24 32.19
N ARG A 145 -1.52 -10.67 31.90
CA ARG A 145 -1.71 -9.22 31.85
C ARG A 145 -1.52 -8.55 33.20
N LEU A 146 -2.06 -9.17 34.29
CA LEU A 146 -1.88 -8.67 35.61
C LEU A 146 -0.41 -8.72 36.04
N THR A 147 0.31 -9.77 35.66
CA THR A 147 1.75 -9.90 35.93
C THR A 147 2.54 -8.86 35.17
N ALA A 148 2.25 -8.63 33.87
CA ALA A 148 2.88 -7.57 33.08
C ALA A 148 2.61 -6.17 33.67
N LEU A 149 1.41 -5.92 34.18
CA LEU A 149 1.09 -4.67 34.87
C LEU A 149 1.91 -4.55 36.19
N ARG A 150 1.98 -5.61 37.00
CA ARG A 150 2.77 -5.66 38.26
C ARG A 150 4.27 -5.46 38.02
N GLU A 151 4.81 -5.98 36.91
CA GLU A 151 6.22 -5.79 36.52
C GLU A 151 6.57 -4.30 36.30
N ARG A 152 5.64 -3.49 35.81
CA ARG A 152 5.84 -2.03 35.64
C ARG A 152 5.99 -1.29 36.97
N PHE A 153 5.48 -1.85 38.06
CA PHE A 153 5.56 -1.34 39.44
C PHE A 153 6.52 -2.14 40.33
N GLY A 154 7.21 -3.12 39.74
CA GLY A 154 8.18 -3.94 40.42
C GLY A 154 9.39 -3.16 40.92
N THR A 155 9.96 -3.57 42.03
CA THR A 155 11.20 -3.01 42.57
C THR A 155 12.36 -3.98 42.33
N LEU A 156 13.46 -3.45 41.81
CA LEU A 156 14.65 -4.26 41.55
C LEU A 156 15.50 -4.38 42.84
N LYS A 157 15.74 -5.60 43.28
CA LYS A 157 16.52 -5.90 44.48
C LYS A 157 17.74 -6.73 44.10
N ALA A 158 18.92 -6.23 44.48
CA ALA A 158 20.17 -6.95 44.25
C ALA A 158 20.20 -8.27 45.00
N VAL A 159 20.63 -9.33 44.31
CA VAL A 159 20.73 -10.69 44.88
C VAL A 159 22.13 -11.28 44.65
N GLU A 160 22.62 -12.06 45.62
CA GLU A 160 23.94 -12.71 45.53
C GLU A 160 23.90 -14.14 44.93
N ARG A 161 22.72 -14.58 44.47
CA ARG A 161 22.55 -15.86 43.79
C ARG A 161 22.87 -15.79 42.29
N ALA A 162 23.02 -16.94 41.70
CA ALA A 162 23.10 -17.05 40.22
C ALA A 162 21.81 -16.51 39.56
N ALA A 163 21.96 -15.84 38.39
CA ALA A 163 20.91 -15.29 37.60
C ALA A 163 19.95 -16.37 37.04
N ARG A 164 18.69 -16.05 36.98
CA ARG A 164 17.61 -16.91 36.50
C ARG A 164 16.79 -16.16 35.45
N ASP A 165 15.97 -16.88 34.76
CA ASP A 165 14.96 -16.31 33.87
C ASP A 165 14.07 -15.29 34.63
N GLY A 166 13.83 -14.13 34.04
CA GLY A 166 13.09 -13.00 34.60
C GLY A 166 13.93 -12.05 35.47
N ASP A 167 15.18 -12.39 35.83
CA ASP A 167 16.08 -11.48 36.58
C ASP A 167 16.60 -10.36 35.65
N TYR A 168 16.91 -9.24 36.27
CA TYR A 168 17.62 -8.14 35.60
C TYR A 168 19.11 -8.24 35.90
N VAL A 169 19.94 -8.23 34.85
CA VAL A 169 21.40 -8.28 34.98
C VAL A 169 22.00 -7.03 34.37
N THR A 170 22.82 -6.33 35.11
CA THR A 170 23.67 -5.26 34.57
C THR A 170 24.86 -5.90 33.89
N VAL A 171 24.97 -5.72 32.58
CA VAL A 171 25.97 -6.41 31.75
C VAL A 171 26.90 -5.44 31.01
N ASP A 172 28.13 -5.89 30.82
CA ASP A 172 29.02 -5.42 29.77
C ASP A 172 29.11 -6.53 28.70
N MET A 173 29.09 -6.15 27.45
CA MET A 173 29.26 -7.07 26.33
C MET A 173 30.33 -6.54 25.38
N VAL A 174 31.14 -7.44 24.82
CA VAL A 174 32.13 -7.15 23.79
C VAL A 174 31.99 -8.21 22.72
N ALA A 175 31.71 -7.77 21.51
CA ALA A 175 31.62 -8.61 20.32
C ALA A 175 32.93 -8.56 19.54
N LYS A 176 33.42 -9.72 19.10
CA LYS A 176 34.67 -9.86 18.33
C LYS A 176 34.47 -10.76 17.12
N ILE A 177 35.07 -10.33 16.00
CA ILE A 177 35.22 -11.13 14.79
C ILE A 177 36.74 -11.28 14.55
N ASP A 178 37.23 -12.51 14.38
CA ASP A 178 38.64 -12.81 14.18
C ASP A 178 39.57 -12.16 15.24
N ASP A 179 39.19 -12.15 16.51
CA ASP A 179 39.88 -11.50 17.64
C ASP A 179 39.87 -9.95 17.63
N GLU A 180 39.26 -9.29 16.63
CA GLU A 180 39.11 -7.84 16.57
C GLU A 180 37.78 -7.43 17.20
N GLU A 181 37.79 -6.41 18.08
CA GLU A 181 36.58 -5.87 18.70
C GLU A 181 35.83 -5.04 17.67
N VAL A 182 34.60 -5.46 17.38
CA VAL A 182 33.71 -4.81 16.38
C VAL A 182 32.59 -4.02 17.05
N ASP A 183 32.18 -4.40 18.25
CA ASP A 183 31.15 -3.68 19.02
C ASP A 183 31.31 -3.93 20.51
N SER A 184 30.89 -2.94 21.33
CA SER A 184 30.89 -3.08 22.79
C SER A 184 29.83 -2.22 23.47
N VAL A 185 29.21 -2.78 24.48
CA VAL A 185 28.16 -2.13 25.29
C VAL A 185 28.50 -2.32 26.75
N SER A 186 28.39 -1.28 27.57
CA SER A 186 28.73 -1.34 28.98
C SER A 186 27.63 -0.78 29.89
N GLY A 187 27.40 -1.44 31.01
CA GLY A 187 26.51 -1.01 32.08
C GLY A 187 25.02 -1.06 31.71
N VAL A 188 24.66 -1.87 30.76
CA VAL A 188 23.26 -2.01 30.31
C VAL A 188 22.51 -2.97 31.22
N SER A 189 21.31 -2.57 31.66
CA SER A 189 20.41 -3.44 32.41
C SER A 189 19.56 -4.25 31.44
N TYR A 190 19.69 -5.56 31.47
CA TYR A 190 18.97 -6.50 30.61
C TYR A 190 18.08 -7.41 31.45
N LYS A 191 16.84 -7.63 31.06
CA LYS A 191 15.95 -8.63 31.66
C LYS A 191 16.13 -9.95 30.91
N ILE A 192 16.58 -11.00 31.59
CA ILE A 192 16.73 -12.33 31.01
C ILE A 192 15.35 -12.85 30.57
N GLY A 193 15.25 -13.35 29.33
CA GLY A 193 14.01 -13.81 28.71
C GLY A 193 13.21 -12.72 28.00
N SER A 194 13.70 -11.47 27.93
CA SER A 194 12.99 -10.40 27.21
C SER A 194 13.14 -10.45 25.68
N GLY A 195 14.17 -11.14 25.18
CA GLY A 195 14.45 -11.22 23.73
C GLY A 195 14.79 -9.88 23.06
N THR A 196 15.20 -8.87 23.84
CA THR A 196 15.49 -7.51 23.31
C THR A 196 16.96 -7.28 22.94
N MET A 197 17.80 -8.31 23.07
CA MET A 197 19.21 -8.31 22.69
C MET A 197 19.54 -9.48 21.76
N VAL A 198 20.83 -9.65 21.46
CA VAL A 198 21.31 -10.68 20.56
C VAL A 198 20.96 -12.10 21.00
N ASP A 199 20.73 -12.97 20.05
CA ASP A 199 20.39 -14.36 20.32
C ASP A 199 21.47 -15.07 21.14
N GLY A 200 21.04 -15.96 22.06
CA GLY A 200 21.96 -16.70 22.93
C GLY A 200 22.37 -16.02 24.24
N ILE A 201 22.10 -14.71 24.41
CA ILE A 201 22.43 -13.96 25.63
C ILE A 201 21.74 -14.52 26.87
N ASP A 202 20.46 -14.91 26.75
CA ASP A 202 19.71 -15.50 27.87
C ASP A 202 20.37 -16.76 28.40
N GLY A 203 20.77 -17.63 27.44
CA GLY A 203 21.49 -18.86 27.79
C GLY A 203 22.84 -18.62 28.44
N ALA A 204 23.57 -17.59 28.01
CA ALA A 204 24.87 -17.22 28.60
C ALA A 204 24.75 -16.58 29.98
N LEU A 205 23.64 -15.83 30.25
CA LEU A 205 23.44 -15.16 31.52
C LEU A 205 22.85 -16.07 32.61
N ILE A 206 22.01 -17.05 32.26
CA ILE A 206 21.40 -17.98 33.21
C ILE A 206 22.49 -18.79 33.90
N GLY A 207 22.55 -18.67 35.22
CA GLY A 207 23.52 -19.37 36.06
C GLY A 207 24.75 -18.53 36.44
N LEU A 208 24.99 -17.39 35.80
CA LEU A 208 26.07 -16.49 36.19
C LEU A 208 25.76 -15.74 37.50
N LYS A 209 26.79 -15.48 38.27
CA LYS A 209 26.75 -14.57 39.41
C LYS A 209 27.38 -13.24 39.07
N ALA A 210 27.11 -12.27 39.91
CA ALA A 210 27.80 -10.98 39.81
C ALA A 210 29.34 -11.16 39.80
N GLY A 211 30.01 -10.56 38.78
CA GLY A 211 31.44 -10.66 38.54
C GLY A 211 31.87 -11.83 37.63
N GLU A 212 30.97 -12.72 37.25
CA GLU A 212 31.27 -13.83 36.34
C GLU A 212 31.03 -13.42 34.89
N SER A 213 31.64 -14.14 33.95
CA SER A 213 31.54 -13.90 32.52
C SER A 213 31.38 -15.20 31.75
N GLU A 214 30.71 -15.14 30.64
CA GLU A 214 30.50 -16.26 29.69
C GLU A 214 30.75 -15.78 28.26
N LYS A 215 31.04 -16.74 27.39
CA LYS A 215 31.22 -16.49 25.95
C LYS A 215 30.19 -17.30 25.15
N PHE A 216 29.63 -16.68 24.16
CA PHE A 216 28.74 -17.35 23.23
C PHE A 216 28.94 -16.79 21.82
N THR A 217 28.46 -17.49 20.81
CA THR A 217 28.53 -17.07 19.42
C THR A 217 27.13 -16.71 18.94
N THR A 218 27.02 -15.60 18.22
CA THR A 218 25.77 -15.10 17.66
C THR A 218 26.02 -14.33 16.38
N GLU A 219 25.00 -14.18 15.55
CA GLU A 219 25.01 -13.24 14.43
C GLU A 219 24.68 -11.82 14.92
N LEU A 220 25.42 -10.83 14.44
CA LEU A 220 25.19 -9.44 14.84
C LEU A 220 23.92 -8.89 14.18
N ALA A 221 23.05 -8.27 14.97
CA ALA A 221 21.74 -7.78 14.53
C ALA A 221 21.76 -6.40 13.85
N GLY A 222 22.97 -5.79 13.67
CA GLY A 222 23.07 -4.46 13.04
C GLY A 222 24.51 -3.92 13.04
N GLY A 223 24.70 -2.72 12.46
CA GLY A 223 26.00 -2.07 12.32
C GLY A 223 26.70 -2.42 11.02
N GLU A 224 28.03 -2.17 10.96
CA GLU A 224 28.84 -2.45 9.76
C GLU A 224 29.04 -3.96 9.50
N HIS A 225 28.78 -4.79 10.51
CA HIS A 225 28.96 -6.25 10.52
C HIS A 225 27.63 -7.01 10.71
N GLU A 226 26.52 -6.43 10.29
CA GLU A 226 25.20 -7.07 10.34
C GLU A 226 25.19 -8.41 9.60
N GLY A 227 24.69 -9.48 10.28
CA GLY A 227 24.63 -10.84 9.74
C GLY A 227 25.97 -11.62 9.82
N GLU A 228 27.05 -11.02 10.34
CA GLU A 228 28.30 -11.75 10.56
C GLU A 228 28.31 -12.45 11.92
N GLU A 229 28.89 -13.65 11.96
CA GLU A 229 29.05 -14.44 13.19
C GLU A 229 30.15 -13.83 14.07
N ALA A 230 29.80 -13.49 15.33
CA ALA A 230 30.73 -12.90 16.29
C ALA A 230 30.81 -13.69 17.59
N GLU A 231 31.99 -13.78 18.20
CA GLU A 231 32.16 -14.24 19.57
C GLU A 231 31.84 -13.08 20.53
N VAL A 232 30.76 -13.23 21.30
CA VAL A 232 30.36 -12.25 22.31
C VAL A 232 30.78 -12.71 23.69
N THR A 233 31.52 -11.84 24.39
CA THR A 233 31.83 -12.04 25.82
C THR A 233 30.89 -11.15 26.62
N VAL A 234 30.07 -11.75 27.50
CA VAL A 234 29.21 -11.04 28.44
C VAL A 234 29.76 -11.13 29.85
N VAL A 235 29.74 -10.01 30.55
CA VAL A 235 30.16 -9.92 31.97
C VAL A 235 28.95 -9.46 32.77
N ALA A 236 28.55 -10.24 33.77
CA ALA A 236 27.47 -9.88 34.69
C ALA A 236 28.03 -9.08 35.86
N HIS A 237 27.68 -7.79 36.00
CA HIS A 237 28.14 -6.95 37.11
C HIS A 237 27.24 -7.06 38.34
N GLU A 238 25.93 -7.07 38.15
CA GLU A 238 24.95 -7.10 39.18
C GLU A 238 23.73 -7.90 38.74
N VAL A 239 23.27 -8.80 39.61
CA VAL A 239 22.02 -9.55 39.39
C VAL A 239 20.95 -8.99 40.30
N LYS A 240 19.80 -8.63 39.73
CA LYS A 240 18.65 -8.09 40.48
C LYS A 240 17.42 -8.94 40.20
N GLU A 241 16.73 -9.26 41.25
CA GLU A 241 15.40 -9.88 41.19
C GLU A 241 14.33 -8.79 41.15
N SER A 242 13.32 -8.95 40.31
CA SER A 242 12.15 -8.08 40.33
C SER A 242 11.18 -8.54 41.40
N GLU A 243 11.06 -7.76 42.48
CA GLU A 243 10.08 -7.99 43.54
C GLU A 243 8.76 -7.32 43.12
N LEU A 244 7.81 -8.15 42.73
CA LEU A 244 6.50 -7.65 42.25
C LEU A 244 5.61 -7.32 43.46
N PRO A 245 4.84 -6.21 43.40
CA PRO A 245 3.84 -5.92 44.43
C PRO A 245 2.81 -7.06 44.53
N GLU A 246 2.21 -7.27 45.68
CA GLU A 246 1.13 -8.25 45.86
C GLU A 246 -0.08 -7.85 45.00
N ALA A 247 -0.80 -8.84 44.45
CA ALA A 247 -1.99 -8.60 43.64
C ALA A 247 -3.22 -8.46 44.57
N ASP A 248 -3.33 -7.30 45.20
CA ASP A 248 -4.38 -6.96 46.18
C ASP A 248 -5.03 -5.61 45.87
N ASP A 249 -5.96 -5.16 46.69
CA ASP A 249 -6.70 -3.92 46.49
C ASP A 249 -5.78 -2.69 46.57
N ASP A 250 -4.72 -2.72 47.36
CA ASP A 250 -3.74 -1.64 47.42
C ASP A 250 -3.00 -1.49 46.09
N PHE A 251 -2.69 -2.62 45.44
CA PHE A 251 -2.10 -2.61 44.10
C PHE A 251 -3.10 -2.10 43.03
N ALA A 252 -4.36 -2.52 43.08
CA ALA A 252 -5.38 -2.06 42.16
C ALA A 252 -5.51 -0.52 42.20
N GLN A 253 -5.56 0.06 43.39
CA GLN A 253 -5.62 1.52 43.59
C GLN A 253 -4.33 2.24 43.16
N LEU A 254 -3.17 1.58 43.25
CA LEU A 254 -1.89 2.16 42.81
C LEU A 254 -1.74 2.17 41.29
N ALA A 255 -2.15 1.09 40.64
CA ALA A 255 -1.86 0.83 39.22
C ALA A 255 -2.98 1.20 38.27
N SER A 256 -4.19 1.48 38.78
CA SER A 256 -5.40 1.71 37.95
C SER A 256 -6.38 2.68 38.62
N GLU A 257 -7.54 2.88 38.02
CA GLU A 257 -8.66 3.65 38.60
C GLU A 257 -9.63 2.81 39.44
N PHE A 258 -9.36 1.52 39.63
CA PHE A 258 -10.21 0.59 40.33
C PHE A 258 -9.88 0.53 41.83
N ASP A 259 -10.90 0.32 42.67
CA ASP A 259 -10.75 0.23 44.12
C ASP A 259 -10.38 -1.18 44.59
N THR A 260 -10.68 -2.21 43.81
CA THR A 260 -10.45 -3.61 44.15
C THR A 260 -9.72 -4.40 43.09
N ILE A 261 -8.99 -5.43 43.49
CA ILE A 261 -8.27 -6.31 42.57
C ILE A 261 -9.24 -7.09 41.66
N ASP A 262 -10.42 -7.40 42.11
CA ASP A 262 -11.44 -8.09 41.31
C ASP A 262 -11.96 -7.21 40.18
N GLU A 263 -12.16 -5.91 40.43
CA GLU A 263 -12.52 -4.94 39.36
C GLU A 263 -11.40 -4.81 38.35
N LEU A 264 -10.14 -4.69 38.78
CA LEU A 264 -8.99 -4.66 37.88
C LEU A 264 -8.90 -5.94 37.03
N ARG A 265 -9.10 -7.12 37.62
CA ARG A 265 -9.11 -8.40 36.89
C ARG A 265 -10.20 -8.47 35.86
N GLU A 266 -11.39 -7.95 36.16
CA GLU A 266 -12.49 -7.91 35.18
C GLU A 266 -12.20 -6.97 34.00
N ASP A 267 -11.57 -5.84 34.25
CA ASP A 267 -11.11 -4.93 33.19
C ASP A 267 -10.03 -5.58 32.32
N LEU A 268 -9.01 -6.20 32.93
CA LEU A 268 -7.96 -6.94 32.20
C LEU A 268 -8.55 -8.10 31.39
N ARG A 269 -9.61 -8.78 31.88
CA ARG A 269 -10.35 -9.79 31.13
C ARG A 269 -11.05 -9.18 29.90
N GLY A 270 -11.65 -8.00 30.07
CA GLY A 270 -12.24 -7.24 28.97
C GLY A 270 -11.21 -6.82 27.92
N GLU A 271 -10.04 -6.39 28.32
CA GLU A 271 -8.92 -6.08 27.41
C GLU A 271 -8.39 -7.33 26.70
N ALA A 272 -8.24 -8.45 27.42
CA ALA A 272 -7.85 -9.73 26.83
C ALA A 272 -8.85 -10.20 25.79
N ALA A 273 -10.15 -10.05 26.06
CA ALA A 273 -11.21 -10.40 25.13
C ALA A 273 -11.14 -9.55 23.83
N LYS A 274 -10.95 -8.24 23.96
CA LYS A 274 -10.77 -7.36 22.81
C LYS A 274 -9.54 -7.73 21.99
N ALA A 275 -8.42 -8.00 22.64
CA ALA A 275 -7.18 -8.37 21.96
C ALA A 275 -7.32 -9.71 21.20
N LYS A 276 -7.94 -10.73 21.85
CA LYS A 276 -8.20 -12.04 21.20
C LYS A 276 -9.19 -11.93 20.04
N ALA A 277 -10.26 -11.15 20.21
CA ALA A 277 -11.20 -10.88 19.11
C ALA A 277 -10.51 -10.19 17.94
N SER A 278 -9.64 -9.21 18.20
CA SER A 278 -8.85 -8.55 17.16
C SER A 278 -7.90 -9.53 16.47
N ALA A 279 -7.16 -10.34 17.21
CA ALA A 279 -6.27 -11.37 16.66
C ALA A 279 -7.05 -12.38 15.80
N GLN A 280 -8.23 -12.81 16.24
CA GLN A 280 -9.11 -13.70 15.51
C GLN A 280 -9.54 -13.11 14.16
N VAL A 281 -9.95 -11.83 14.13
CA VAL A 281 -10.37 -11.15 12.89
C VAL A 281 -9.19 -10.93 11.96
N TYR A 282 -8.00 -10.60 12.48
CA TYR A 282 -6.80 -10.48 11.66
C TYR A 282 -6.36 -11.84 11.08
N ALA A 283 -6.44 -12.92 11.85
CA ALA A 283 -6.22 -14.27 11.34
C ALA A 283 -7.23 -14.64 10.23
N ALA A 284 -8.51 -14.27 10.40
CA ALA A 284 -9.52 -14.45 9.37
C ALA A 284 -9.20 -13.67 8.08
N ARG A 285 -8.70 -12.43 8.22
CA ARG A 285 -8.26 -11.61 7.09
C ARG A 285 -7.12 -12.26 6.31
N ASP A 286 -6.12 -12.78 7.02
CA ASP A 286 -4.95 -13.39 6.41
C ASP A 286 -5.31 -14.69 5.69
N LEU A 287 -6.13 -15.54 6.31
CA LEU A 287 -6.69 -16.74 5.67
C LEU A 287 -7.57 -16.43 4.47
N LEU A 288 -8.33 -15.31 4.52
CA LEU A 288 -9.13 -14.86 3.39
C LEU A 288 -8.22 -14.47 2.21
N SER A 289 -7.13 -13.75 2.46
CA SER A 289 -6.16 -13.38 1.42
C SER A 289 -5.61 -14.61 0.70
N GLU A 290 -5.22 -15.66 1.46
CA GLU A 290 -4.76 -16.93 0.89
C GLU A 290 -5.84 -17.60 0.03
N LYS A 291 -7.06 -17.71 0.55
CA LYS A 291 -8.17 -18.34 -0.19
C LYS A 291 -8.58 -17.56 -1.43
N LEU A 292 -8.52 -16.24 -1.40
CA LEU A 292 -8.76 -15.40 -2.58
C LEU A 292 -7.71 -15.65 -3.65
N ARG A 293 -6.43 -15.73 -3.27
CA ARG A 293 -5.32 -16.05 -4.19
C ARG A 293 -5.48 -17.41 -4.84
N GLU A 294 -5.93 -18.42 -4.08
CA GLU A 294 -6.18 -19.77 -4.60
C GLU A 294 -7.42 -19.85 -5.52
N ALA A 295 -8.44 -19.05 -5.24
CA ALA A 295 -9.71 -19.08 -5.95
C ALA A 295 -9.70 -18.31 -7.27
N VAL A 296 -8.78 -17.34 -7.43
CA VAL A 296 -8.74 -16.45 -8.60
C VAL A 296 -7.46 -16.66 -9.39
N ASP A 297 -7.64 -17.23 -10.60
CA ASP A 297 -6.53 -17.42 -11.53
C ASP A 297 -6.59 -16.38 -12.66
N PHE A 298 -5.47 -15.70 -12.89
CA PHE A 298 -5.29 -14.74 -13.97
C PHE A 298 -3.82 -14.68 -14.38
N PRO A 299 -3.52 -14.37 -15.65
CA PRO A 299 -2.14 -14.21 -16.11
C PRO A 299 -1.50 -12.98 -15.50
N LEU A 300 -0.21 -13.06 -15.18
CA LEU A 300 0.57 -11.90 -14.77
C LEU A 300 1.26 -11.25 -15.97
N PRO A 301 1.47 -9.92 -15.97
CA PRO A 301 2.31 -9.24 -16.94
C PRO A 301 3.77 -9.66 -16.74
N GLU A 302 4.33 -10.39 -17.69
CA GLU A 302 5.64 -11.04 -17.54
C GLU A 302 6.78 -10.01 -17.41
N GLY A 303 6.72 -8.91 -18.18
CA GLY A 303 7.74 -7.86 -18.10
C GLY A 303 7.71 -7.12 -16.77
N ALA A 304 6.52 -6.84 -16.22
CA ALA A 304 6.40 -6.22 -14.91
C ALA A 304 6.88 -7.17 -13.80
N LEU A 305 6.59 -8.47 -13.93
CA LEU A 305 7.08 -9.49 -13.00
C LEU A 305 8.61 -9.59 -13.04
N GLU A 306 9.20 -9.59 -14.24
CA GLU A 306 10.66 -9.62 -14.39
C GLU A 306 11.34 -8.40 -13.75
N GLU A 307 10.77 -7.19 -13.96
CA GLU A 307 11.27 -5.97 -13.31
C GLU A 307 11.21 -6.07 -11.77
N GLU A 308 10.18 -6.73 -11.22
CA GLU A 308 10.04 -6.94 -9.79
C GLU A 308 11.07 -7.93 -9.24
N VAL A 309 11.29 -9.04 -9.95
CA VAL A 309 12.31 -10.05 -9.57
C VAL A 309 13.70 -9.42 -9.57
N VAL A 310 14.04 -8.65 -10.62
CA VAL A 310 15.33 -7.94 -10.68
C VAL A 310 15.48 -7.01 -9.47
N ARG A 311 14.45 -6.24 -9.16
CA ARG A 311 14.49 -5.30 -8.02
C ARG A 311 14.63 -6.04 -6.68
N HIS A 312 13.96 -7.17 -6.50
CA HIS A 312 14.08 -8.00 -5.30
C HIS A 312 15.52 -8.48 -5.12
N LEU A 313 16.11 -9.06 -6.18
CA LEU A 313 17.51 -9.51 -6.15
C LEU A 313 18.50 -8.38 -5.90
N GLU A 314 18.30 -7.21 -6.53
CA GLU A 314 19.15 -6.03 -6.32
C GLU A 314 19.13 -5.53 -4.87
N MET A 315 17.96 -5.56 -4.20
CA MET A 315 17.87 -5.20 -2.78
C MET A 315 18.63 -6.14 -1.87
N GLU A 316 18.79 -7.40 -2.27
CA GLU A 316 19.61 -8.38 -1.55
C GLU A 316 21.08 -8.40 -2.01
N GLY A 317 21.47 -7.51 -2.93
CA GLY A 317 22.83 -7.48 -3.50
C GLY A 317 23.14 -8.64 -4.42
N LYS A 318 22.12 -9.28 -5.01
CA LYS A 318 22.21 -10.41 -5.94
C LYS A 318 21.90 -9.99 -7.36
N GLU A 319 22.24 -10.85 -8.35
CA GLU A 319 21.97 -10.62 -9.77
C GLU A 319 21.11 -11.75 -10.36
N LEU A 320 20.54 -11.51 -11.55
CA LEU A 320 19.82 -12.54 -12.31
C LEU A 320 20.77 -13.74 -12.57
N GLY A 321 20.24 -14.96 -12.34
CA GLY A 321 21.00 -16.20 -12.43
C GLY A 321 21.57 -16.67 -11.10
N ASP A 322 21.33 -15.97 -10.00
CA ASP A 322 21.64 -16.41 -8.64
C ASP A 322 20.79 -17.62 -8.23
N GLU A 323 21.27 -18.44 -7.31
CA GLU A 323 20.53 -19.61 -6.79
C GLU A 323 19.21 -19.22 -6.12
N HIS A 324 19.09 -17.98 -5.64
CA HIS A 324 17.89 -17.43 -5.01
C HIS A 324 16.83 -16.92 -6.00
N GLU A 325 17.13 -16.76 -7.27
CA GLU A 325 16.19 -16.24 -8.28
C GLU A 325 14.83 -17.00 -8.32
N PRO A 326 14.77 -18.36 -8.26
CA PRO A 326 13.49 -19.05 -8.27
C PRO A 326 12.60 -18.71 -7.06
N GLU A 327 13.18 -18.50 -5.89
CA GLU A 327 12.47 -18.09 -4.67
C GLU A 327 11.99 -16.66 -4.78
N ALA A 328 12.86 -15.74 -5.20
CA ALA A 328 12.52 -14.34 -5.45
C ALA A 328 11.39 -14.20 -6.48
N ARG A 329 11.42 -15.01 -7.56
CA ARG A 329 10.35 -15.06 -8.56
C ARG A 329 9.02 -15.53 -7.96
N ALA A 330 9.04 -16.64 -7.20
CA ALA A 330 7.82 -17.17 -6.59
C ALA A 330 7.20 -16.18 -5.58
N GLU A 331 8.02 -15.48 -4.84
CA GLU A 331 7.56 -14.45 -3.91
C GLU A 331 7.02 -13.22 -4.66
N SER A 332 7.71 -12.74 -5.68
CA SER A 332 7.26 -11.62 -6.52
C SER A 332 5.94 -11.94 -7.23
N GLU A 333 5.77 -13.17 -7.76
CA GLU A 333 4.50 -13.64 -8.33
C GLU A 333 3.38 -13.60 -7.29
N ARG A 334 3.62 -14.10 -6.07
CA ARG A 334 2.66 -14.10 -4.98
C ARG A 334 2.23 -12.68 -4.61
N LEU A 335 3.18 -11.80 -4.40
CA LEU A 335 2.94 -10.40 -4.02
C LEU A 335 2.20 -9.64 -5.13
N MET A 336 2.58 -9.84 -6.39
CA MET A 336 1.91 -9.19 -7.53
C MET A 336 0.47 -9.68 -7.68
N ARG A 337 0.18 -10.99 -7.51
CA ARG A 337 -1.19 -11.52 -7.51
C ARG A 337 -2.03 -10.88 -6.41
N ASP A 338 -1.51 -10.83 -5.19
CA ASP A 338 -2.19 -10.21 -4.06
C ASP A 338 -2.49 -8.72 -4.33
N GLN A 339 -1.51 -7.97 -4.81
CA GLN A 339 -1.68 -6.55 -5.13
C GLN A 339 -2.74 -6.32 -6.19
N LEU A 340 -2.68 -7.03 -7.31
CA LEU A 340 -3.63 -6.88 -8.41
C LEU A 340 -5.06 -7.24 -8.00
N LEU A 341 -5.23 -8.30 -7.24
CA LEU A 341 -6.52 -8.72 -6.71
C LEU A 341 -7.10 -7.68 -5.74
N LEU A 342 -6.27 -7.19 -4.83
CA LEU A 342 -6.69 -6.18 -3.85
C LEU A 342 -6.96 -4.82 -4.51
N ASP A 343 -6.24 -4.44 -5.56
CA ASP A 343 -6.50 -3.22 -6.33
C ASP A 343 -7.90 -3.25 -6.98
N VAL A 344 -8.31 -4.41 -7.50
CA VAL A 344 -9.68 -4.58 -8.03
C VAL A 344 -10.73 -4.46 -6.92
N LEU A 345 -10.43 -4.93 -5.70
CA LEU A 345 -11.31 -4.72 -4.54
C LEU A 345 -11.37 -3.24 -4.14
N VAL A 346 -10.23 -2.52 -4.15
CA VAL A 346 -10.17 -1.08 -3.87
C VAL A 346 -11.10 -0.31 -4.81
N GLU A 347 -11.02 -0.58 -6.10
CA GLU A 347 -11.89 0.05 -7.12
C GLU A 347 -13.35 -0.36 -6.93
N GLY A 348 -13.61 -1.64 -6.72
CA GLY A 348 -14.97 -2.18 -6.58
C GLY A 348 -15.72 -1.63 -5.35
N PHE A 349 -15.02 -1.47 -4.23
CA PHE A 349 -15.58 -0.85 -3.02
C PHE A 349 -15.46 0.67 -3.01
N ALA A 350 -14.87 1.28 -4.04
CA ALA A 350 -14.57 2.71 -4.12
C ALA A 350 -13.90 3.23 -2.84
N ILE A 351 -12.84 2.53 -2.40
CA ILE A 351 -12.12 2.87 -1.18
C ILE A 351 -11.42 4.22 -1.37
N ASP A 352 -11.71 5.16 -0.50
CA ASP A 352 -11.03 6.44 -0.39
C ASP A 352 -10.19 6.49 0.89
N ILE A 353 -9.05 7.18 0.82
CA ILE A 353 -8.10 7.33 1.92
C ILE A 353 -8.07 8.79 2.33
N GLU A 354 -8.51 9.06 3.56
CA GLU A 354 -8.39 10.39 4.13
C GLU A 354 -6.95 10.69 4.56
N GLN A 355 -6.56 11.95 4.49
CA GLN A 355 -5.20 12.37 4.80
C GLN A 355 -4.77 12.04 6.24
N ASN A 356 -5.69 12.14 7.19
CA ASN A 356 -5.45 11.79 8.59
C ASN A 356 -5.30 10.27 8.80
N GLU A 357 -6.02 9.44 8.05
CA GLU A 357 -5.85 7.97 8.08
C GLU A 357 -4.48 7.58 7.58
N LEU A 358 -4.06 8.14 6.43
CA LEU A 358 -2.73 7.90 5.89
C LEU A 358 -1.62 8.33 6.86
N PHE A 359 -1.77 9.51 7.47
CA PHE A 359 -0.82 9.98 8.47
C PHE A 359 -0.71 9.02 9.66
N SER A 360 -1.85 8.57 10.21
CA SER A 360 -1.90 7.62 11.33
C SER A 360 -1.27 6.28 10.95
N PHE A 361 -1.52 5.80 9.73
CA PHE A 361 -0.91 4.58 9.20
C PHE A 361 0.61 4.71 9.11
N MET A 362 1.13 5.81 8.55
CA MET A 362 2.57 6.04 8.45
C MET A 362 3.25 6.17 9.82
N VAL A 363 2.58 6.77 10.81
CA VAL A 363 3.07 6.81 12.20
C VAL A 363 3.16 5.39 12.79
N GLN A 364 2.16 4.55 12.54
CA GLN A 364 2.17 3.16 12.99
C GLN A 364 3.29 2.35 12.32
N GLN A 365 3.52 2.54 11.02
CA GLN A 365 4.63 1.90 10.31
C GLN A 365 6.00 2.35 10.88
N ALA A 366 6.16 3.64 11.12
CA ALA A 366 7.39 4.16 11.74
C ALA A 366 7.68 3.50 13.09
N GLN A 367 6.65 3.33 13.92
CA GLN A 367 6.77 2.65 15.22
C GLN A 367 7.15 1.16 15.06
N ALA A 368 6.59 0.48 14.07
CA ALA A 368 6.91 -0.91 13.77
C ALA A 368 8.37 -1.10 13.34
N TYR A 369 8.92 -0.10 12.61
CA TYR A 369 10.35 -0.06 12.24
C TYR A 369 11.27 0.54 13.31
N GLY A 370 10.75 0.91 14.49
CA GLY A 370 11.54 1.54 15.55
C GLY A 370 12.09 2.93 15.20
N MET A 371 11.48 3.63 14.22
CA MET A 371 11.92 4.92 13.71
C MET A 371 11.10 6.09 14.30
N ASP A 372 11.71 7.29 14.35
CA ASP A 372 10.92 8.51 14.64
C ASP A 372 9.89 8.75 13.53
N PRO A 373 8.61 8.96 13.87
CA PRO A 373 7.55 9.15 12.88
C PRO A 373 7.79 10.31 11.91
N ASN A 374 8.38 11.42 12.38
CA ASN A 374 8.62 12.57 11.51
C ASN A 374 9.77 12.29 10.52
N GLU A 375 10.81 11.60 10.97
CA GLU A 375 11.93 11.20 10.11
C GLU A 375 11.48 10.20 9.06
N PHE A 376 10.68 9.21 9.44
CA PHE A 376 10.08 8.22 8.53
C PHE A 376 9.22 8.89 7.46
N ILE A 377 8.27 9.76 7.85
CA ILE A 377 7.38 10.47 6.92
C ILE A 377 8.17 11.36 5.95
N GLN A 378 9.20 12.06 6.45
CA GLN A 378 10.06 12.89 5.59
C GLN A 378 10.88 12.04 4.61
N ALA A 379 11.40 10.89 5.03
CA ALA A 379 12.12 9.96 4.16
C ALA A 379 11.19 9.41 3.06
N ALA A 380 10.00 8.94 3.42
CA ALA A 380 8.98 8.48 2.48
C ALA A 380 8.56 9.56 1.47
N ALA A 381 8.40 10.81 1.92
CA ALA A 381 8.08 11.93 1.04
C ALA A 381 9.22 12.26 0.06
N LYS A 382 10.49 12.23 0.52
CA LYS A 382 11.66 12.44 -0.34
C LYS A 382 11.85 11.33 -1.36
N ALA A 383 11.51 10.10 -0.99
CA ALA A 383 11.57 8.92 -1.87
C ALA A 383 10.33 8.78 -2.77
N ASN A 384 9.35 9.70 -2.71
CA ASN A 384 8.05 9.63 -3.41
C ASN A 384 7.25 8.35 -3.10
N GLN A 385 7.38 7.78 -1.90
CA GLN A 385 6.72 6.54 -1.47
C GLN A 385 5.37 6.76 -0.79
N VAL A 386 4.95 7.99 -0.56
CA VAL A 386 3.67 8.31 0.11
C VAL A 386 2.47 7.67 -0.60
N SER A 387 2.48 7.65 -1.94
CA SER A 387 1.45 7.00 -2.75
C SER A 387 1.41 5.47 -2.56
N SER A 388 2.56 4.85 -2.32
CA SER A 388 2.66 3.40 -2.06
C SER A 388 2.03 3.06 -0.71
N PHE A 389 2.29 3.85 0.35
CA PHE A 389 1.63 3.70 1.65
C PHE A 389 0.11 3.94 1.56
N ALA A 390 -0.33 4.91 0.74
CA ALA A 390 -1.76 5.13 0.52
C ALA A 390 -2.41 3.92 -0.18
N ALA A 391 -1.74 3.33 -1.18
CA ALA A 391 -2.23 2.14 -1.88
C ALA A 391 -2.27 0.92 -0.94
N GLU A 392 -1.26 0.73 -0.09
CA GLU A 392 -1.22 -0.34 0.90
C GLU A 392 -2.39 -0.22 1.91
N LEU A 393 -2.61 0.97 2.45
CA LEU A 393 -3.73 1.24 3.34
C LEU A 393 -5.08 0.99 2.63
N ALA A 394 -5.22 1.43 1.36
CA ALA A 394 -6.43 1.20 0.58
C ALA A 394 -6.71 -0.29 0.38
N ARG A 395 -5.70 -1.08 0.03
CA ARG A 395 -5.79 -2.55 -0.11
C ARG A 395 -6.20 -3.22 1.19
N GLY A 396 -5.61 -2.80 2.32
CA GLY A 396 -5.98 -3.29 3.64
C GLY A 396 -7.46 -3.00 3.98
N LYS A 397 -7.93 -1.78 3.72
CA LYS A 397 -9.35 -1.39 3.89
C LYS A 397 -10.29 -2.17 2.96
N ALA A 398 -9.88 -2.41 1.72
CA ALA A 398 -10.67 -3.17 0.75
C ALA A 398 -10.83 -4.64 1.16
N LEU A 399 -9.76 -5.27 1.65
CA LEU A 399 -9.81 -6.64 2.16
C LEU A 399 -10.71 -6.75 3.40
N ILE A 400 -10.68 -5.78 4.29
CA ILE A 400 -11.61 -5.69 5.44
C ILE A 400 -13.06 -5.49 4.97
N ALA A 401 -13.29 -4.63 3.97
CA ALA A 401 -14.63 -4.44 3.40
C ALA A 401 -15.19 -5.75 2.81
N TYR A 402 -14.34 -6.52 2.13
CA TYR A 402 -14.72 -7.84 1.61
C TYR A 402 -14.94 -8.85 2.74
N LEU A 403 -14.07 -8.88 3.78
CA LEU A 403 -14.17 -9.78 4.92
C LEU A 403 -15.50 -9.64 5.67
N ARG A 404 -16.05 -8.42 5.76
CA ARG A 404 -17.39 -8.18 6.37
C ARG A 404 -18.53 -8.91 5.67
N LEU A 405 -18.34 -9.30 4.41
CA LEU A 405 -19.34 -9.99 3.59
C LEU A 405 -19.12 -11.51 3.57
N VAL A 406 -18.00 -12.00 4.08
CA VAL A 406 -17.62 -13.41 4.11
C VAL A 406 -18.17 -14.08 5.37
N ASN A 407 -18.49 -15.37 5.27
CA ASN A 407 -18.89 -16.17 6.44
C ASN A 407 -17.66 -16.54 7.26
N VAL A 408 -17.44 -15.86 8.39
CA VAL A 408 -16.35 -16.17 9.34
C VAL A 408 -16.94 -16.92 10.53
N VAL A 409 -16.37 -18.10 10.82
CA VAL A 409 -16.77 -18.95 11.94
C VAL A 409 -15.54 -19.35 12.76
N ASP A 410 -15.73 -19.64 14.03
CA ASP A 410 -14.70 -20.28 14.83
C ASP A 410 -14.67 -21.80 14.63
N SER A 411 -13.71 -22.48 15.24
CA SER A 411 -13.59 -23.95 15.17
C SER A 411 -14.75 -24.70 15.87
N ASN A 412 -15.56 -24.01 16.67
CA ASN A 412 -16.78 -24.53 17.29
C ASN A 412 -18.00 -24.37 16.36
N GLY A 413 -17.86 -23.63 15.24
CA GLY A 413 -18.92 -23.31 14.29
C GLY A 413 -19.75 -22.10 14.70
N GLU A 414 -19.30 -21.30 15.67
CA GLU A 414 -19.94 -20.04 16.06
C GLU A 414 -19.52 -18.92 15.13
N ALA A 415 -20.48 -18.05 14.77
CA ALA A 415 -20.18 -16.91 13.89
C ALA A 415 -19.32 -15.87 14.61
N VAL A 416 -18.26 -15.41 13.93
CA VAL A 416 -17.40 -14.34 14.43
C VAL A 416 -17.96 -12.98 14.00
N ASP A 417 -18.15 -12.09 14.95
CA ASP A 417 -18.61 -10.72 14.70
C ASP A 417 -17.44 -9.84 14.23
N VAL A 418 -17.19 -9.87 12.94
CA VAL A 418 -16.12 -9.06 12.32
C VAL A 418 -16.38 -7.56 12.52
N ALA A 419 -17.63 -7.11 12.43
CA ALA A 419 -17.99 -5.69 12.55
C ALA A 419 -17.73 -5.13 13.94
N ALA A 420 -17.86 -5.93 14.99
CA ALA A 420 -17.54 -5.52 16.36
C ALA A 420 -16.08 -5.13 16.54
N VAL A 421 -15.16 -5.69 15.72
CA VAL A 421 -13.71 -5.43 15.79
C VAL A 421 -13.29 -4.30 14.83
N VAL A 422 -13.69 -4.41 13.56
CA VAL A 422 -13.21 -3.49 12.50
C VAL A 422 -14.22 -2.37 12.17
N GLY A 423 -15.30 -2.27 12.93
CA GLY A 423 -16.38 -1.31 12.70
C GLY A 423 -17.32 -1.72 11.56
N GLU A 424 -18.45 -1.05 11.51
CA GLU A 424 -19.46 -1.20 10.45
C GLU A 424 -18.92 -0.63 9.12
N ALA A 425 -19.52 -1.09 8.00
CA ALA A 425 -19.23 -0.48 6.70
C ALA A 425 -19.66 0.99 6.68
N PRO A 426 -18.89 1.90 6.05
CA PRO A 426 -19.31 3.28 5.88
C PRO A 426 -20.65 3.38 5.17
N GLU A 427 -21.51 4.32 5.61
CA GLU A 427 -22.80 4.56 4.97
C GLU A 427 -22.63 4.91 3.48
N GLY A 428 -23.33 4.18 2.61
CA GLY A 428 -23.27 4.41 1.17
C GLY A 428 -22.04 3.84 0.47
N GLN A 429 -21.22 3.04 1.15
CA GLN A 429 -20.11 2.34 0.49
C GLN A 429 -20.67 1.40 -0.59
N PRO A 430 -20.22 1.53 -1.86
CA PRO A 430 -20.66 0.63 -2.91
C PRO A 430 -20.17 -0.78 -2.66
N THR A 431 -20.93 -1.76 -3.13
CA THR A 431 -20.52 -3.15 -3.16
C THR A 431 -20.20 -3.51 -4.61
N PRO A 432 -19.04 -4.10 -4.92
CA PRO A 432 -18.69 -4.50 -6.28
C PRO A 432 -19.66 -5.54 -6.84
N ALA A 433 -19.75 -5.63 -8.17
CA ALA A 433 -20.40 -6.74 -8.83
C ALA A 433 -19.51 -7.97 -8.68
N PHE A 434 -19.98 -8.98 -7.97
CA PHE A 434 -19.28 -10.24 -7.78
C PHE A 434 -19.51 -11.19 -8.96
N GLY A 435 -18.52 -12.05 -9.27
CA GLY A 435 -18.62 -13.04 -10.35
C GLY A 435 -18.45 -12.47 -11.76
N GLU A 436 -18.45 -11.18 -11.93
CA GLU A 436 -18.19 -10.51 -13.20
C GLU A 436 -16.72 -10.12 -13.31
N LYS A 437 -16.15 -10.23 -14.52
CA LYS A 437 -14.79 -9.74 -14.76
C LYS A 437 -14.80 -8.21 -14.74
N VAL A 438 -14.02 -7.64 -13.85
CA VAL A 438 -13.71 -6.21 -13.90
C VAL A 438 -12.76 -6.00 -15.08
N SER A 439 -13.22 -5.28 -16.09
CA SER A 439 -12.48 -5.05 -17.32
C SER A 439 -11.15 -4.35 -17.02
N ALA A 440 -10.08 -4.78 -17.66
CA ALA A 440 -8.80 -4.06 -17.73
C ALA A 440 -8.97 -2.68 -18.39
N PHE A 441 -10.04 -2.53 -19.17
CA PHE A 441 -10.56 -1.29 -19.68
C PHE A 441 -11.62 -0.84 -18.66
N GLY A 442 -11.25 0.08 -17.78
CA GLY A 442 -12.22 0.69 -16.90
C GLY A 442 -13.40 1.18 -17.75
N GLU A 443 -14.43 0.37 -17.89
CA GLU A 443 -15.72 1.01 -17.94
C GLU A 443 -15.67 1.93 -16.72
N LYS A 444 -15.69 3.26 -16.99
CA LYS A 444 -16.09 4.21 -15.94
C LYS A 444 -17.15 3.44 -15.19
N ALA A 445 -16.84 3.07 -13.92
CA ALA A 445 -17.89 2.65 -13.04
C ALA A 445 -18.96 3.69 -13.34
N SER A 446 -19.89 3.34 -14.21
CA SER A 446 -21.09 4.10 -14.30
C SER A 446 -21.49 3.96 -12.84
N LYS A 447 -21.22 5.02 -12.07
CA LYS A 447 -22.18 5.26 -11.00
C LYS A 447 -23.45 4.85 -11.72
N ALA A 448 -24.09 3.79 -11.26
CA ALA A 448 -25.52 3.73 -11.38
C ALA A 448 -25.93 5.00 -10.65
N ALA A 449 -25.79 6.12 -11.38
CA ALA A 449 -26.29 7.40 -10.97
C ALA A 449 -27.74 7.04 -10.76
N GLU A 450 -28.20 7.17 -9.54
CA GLU A 450 -29.64 7.19 -9.32
C GLU A 450 -30.19 7.99 -10.47
N PRO A 451 -31.09 7.41 -11.29
CA PRO A 451 -31.48 8.02 -12.55
C PRO A 451 -31.84 9.46 -12.26
N PHE A 452 -31.17 10.40 -12.91
CA PHE A 452 -31.24 11.84 -12.61
C PHE A 452 -32.70 12.20 -12.32
N ASP A 453 -32.98 12.63 -11.09
CA ASP A 453 -34.34 13.01 -10.69
C ASP A 453 -34.59 14.48 -11.04
N PRO A 454 -35.38 14.76 -12.11
CA PRO A 454 -35.66 16.14 -12.49
C PRO A 454 -36.46 16.88 -11.39
N ALA A 455 -37.14 16.17 -10.51
CA ALA A 455 -37.92 16.80 -9.44
C ALA A 455 -37.02 17.41 -8.34
N SER A 456 -35.81 16.92 -8.14
CA SER A 456 -34.87 17.44 -7.14
C SER A 456 -34.00 18.59 -7.70
N ALA A 457 -33.84 18.69 -9.04
CA ALA A 457 -32.93 19.63 -9.70
C ALA A 457 -33.60 20.96 -10.10
N LYS A 458 -32.78 22.00 -10.33
CA LYS A 458 -33.25 23.29 -10.90
C LYS A 458 -33.50 23.12 -12.42
N ILE A 459 -34.33 24.03 -12.99
CA ILE A 459 -34.69 23.96 -14.40
C ILE A 459 -33.47 24.01 -15.32
N ASP A 460 -32.50 24.88 -15.01
CA ASP A 460 -31.29 25.02 -15.85
C ASP A 460 -30.41 23.76 -15.79
N ASP A 461 -30.33 23.09 -14.65
CA ASP A 461 -29.58 21.84 -14.48
C ASP A 461 -30.26 20.69 -15.25
N VAL A 462 -31.60 20.62 -15.26
CA VAL A 462 -32.35 19.63 -16.05
C VAL A 462 -32.12 19.87 -17.57
N LEU A 463 -32.15 21.11 -18.02
CA LEU A 463 -31.91 21.45 -19.42
C LEU A 463 -30.49 21.13 -19.86
N ALA A 464 -29.51 21.41 -19.01
CA ALA A 464 -28.10 21.08 -19.25
C ALA A 464 -27.91 19.56 -19.35
N TYR A 465 -28.52 18.78 -18.43
CA TYR A 465 -28.47 17.32 -18.46
C TYR A 465 -29.10 16.74 -19.71
N VAL A 466 -30.29 17.17 -20.08
CA VAL A 466 -31.02 16.69 -21.26
C VAL A 466 -30.31 17.04 -22.57
N ALA A 467 -29.53 18.14 -22.63
CA ALA A 467 -28.75 18.50 -23.79
C ALA A 467 -27.66 17.47 -24.13
N THR A 468 -27.19 16.69 -23.15
CA THR A 468 -26.16 15.65 -23.29
C THR A 468 -26.69 14.22 -23.23
N ALA A 469 -27.99 14.03 -22.92
CA ALA A 469 -28.64 12.73 -22.80
C ALA A 469 -29.06 12.16 -24.16
N ASP A 470 -29.15 10.83 -24.25
CA ASP A 470 -29.71 10.14 -25.39
C ASP A 470 -31.26 10.26 -25.46
N ASP A 471 -31.86 9.81 -26.55
CA ASP A 471 -33.31 9.97 -26.78
C ASP A 471 -34.16 9.16 -25.79
N ALA A 472 -33.67 8.01 -25.27
CA ALA A 472 -34.35 7.18 -24.27
C ALA A 472 -34.35 7.87 -22.91
N GLU A 473 -33.23 8.45 -22.52
CA GLU A 473 -33.10 9.17 -21.25
C GLU A 473 -33.86 10.50 -21.28
N LYS A 474 -33.89 11.21 -22.41
CA LYS A 474 -34.74 12.39 -22.61
C LYS A 474 -36.23 12.06 -22.38
N ALA A 475 -36.70 10.96 -22.97
CA ALA A 475 -38.09 10.51 -22.78
C ALA A 475 -38.37 10.18 -21.31
N ARG A 476 -37.44 9.51 -20.61
CA ARG A 476 -37.54 9.21 -19.20
C ARG A 476 -37.65 10.47 -18.32
N ILE A 477 -36.80 11.47 -18.60
CA ILE A 477 -36.80 12.77 -17.87
C ILE A 477 -38.12 13.50 -18.06
N ILE A 478 -38.67 13.52 -19.31
CA ILE A 478 -39.98 14.15 -19.60
C ILE A 478 -41.08 13.45 -18.84
N GLU A 479 -41.10 12.11 -18.81
CA GLU A 479 -42.13 11.35 -18.05
C GLU A 479 -41.99 11.57 -16.53
N ALA A 480 -40.75 11.54 -16.00
CA ALA A 480 -40.53 11.78 -14.58
C ALA A 480 -40.91 13.21 -14.17
N GLU A 481 -40.66 14.23 -15.01
CA GLU A 481 -41.10 15.60 -14.75
C GLU A 481 -42.59 15.74 -14.80
N LYS A 482 -43.28 15.06 -15.75
CA LYS A 482 -44.75 15.02 -15.82
C LYS A 482 -45.40 14.36 -14.59
N ALA A 483 -44.76 13.29 -14.10
CA ALA A 483 -45.24 12.56 -12.92
C ALA A 483 -44.93 13.29 -11.59
N GLY A 484 -43.86 14.12 -11.59
CA GLY A 484 -43.36 14.84 -10.43
C GLY A 484 -43.86 16.28 -10.29
N LYS A 485 -42.98 17.25 -10.48
CA LYS A 485 -43.27 18.68 -10.30
C LYS A 485 -44.10 19.31 -11.44
N ALA A 486 -44.16 18.68 -12.61
CA ALA A 486 -44.89 19.11 -13.79
C ALA A 486 -44.71 20.61 -14.16
N ARG A 487 -43.43 21.08 -14.11
CA ARG A 487 -43.07 22.48 -14.36
C ARG A 487 -43.32 22.86 -15.82
N LYS A 488 -44.36 23.60 -16.07
CA LYS A 488 -44.85 23.92 -17.42
C LYS A 488 -43.79 24.54 -18.33
N THR A 489 -42.99 25.47 -17.80
CA THR A 489 -41.90 26.13 -18.54
C THR A 489 -40.74 25.19 -18.89
N LEU A 490 -40.53 24.13 -18.11
CA LEU A 490 -39.51 23.12 -18.38
C LEU A 490 -40.03 22.16 -19.46
N LEU A 491 -41.25 21.66 -19.31
CA LEU A 491 -41.88 20.75 -20.28
C LEU A 491 -42.00 21.37 -21.68
N GLU A 492 -42.40 22.66 -21.78
CA GLU A 492 -42.43 23.39 -23.06
C GLU A 492 -41.02 23.47 -23.74
N LYS A 493 -39.93 23.49 -22.98
CA LYS A 493 -38.57 23.50 -23.53
C LYS A 493 -38.02 22.11 -23.84
N LEU A 494 -38.55 21.07 -23.22
CA LEU A 494 -38.14 19.69 -23.42
C LEU A 494 -38.89 19.00 -24.57
N GLU A 495 -40.11 19.46 -24.87
CA GLU A 495 -41.01 18.91 -25.93
C GLU A 495 -40.93 19.70 -27.25
N GLY A 496 -40.37 20.91 -27.25
CA GLY A 496 -40.25 21.77 -28.43
C GLY A 496 -38.87 21.70 -29.04
#